data_d273afd2084a54b66cb08f6600fdc2b0
#
_entry.id   d273afd2084a54b66cb08f6600fdc2b0
#
_cell.length_a   1.000
_cell.length_b   1.000
_cell.length_c   1.000
_cell.angle_alpha   90.00
_cell.angle_beta   90.00
_cell.angle_gamma   90.00
#
_symmetry.space_group_name_H-M   'P 1'
#
loop_
_entity.id
_entity.type
_entity.pdbx_description
1 polymer ?
#
loop_
_entity_poly.entity_id
_entity_poly.type
_entity_poly.pdbx_seq_one_letter_code
_entity_poly.pdbx_strand_id
1 'polypeptide(L)'
;MIAVQGMHGRRVFVLGMGRSGLVAAQALVAGGADVLCWDDGETGRQRAEEAGLSCRDPLRGGLEGVDMLITSPGIAHLYPKPHPAIGMAMQLGIPLDNDIGLFFRSFATQSWTGFDMAPKVIAVTGSNGKSTTSALIHHLLEVAGRRSQLAGNIGRGVLDLQPAEDGDVIVLELSSYQLELARSLTPDIAVFTNLSPDHLDRHAGYGGYFAAKRRLFAEGCPDVAVIGVDEPEGQYLATQFSDHTHDDRVIRVVSGQKPKGNNWQVTARKGFLAESRKGRQIASIDLRDIPGLPGAHNHQNASAAYAVLRALNVAPRVIEEGLRSFAGLPHRSQMIGEISGVRFVNDSKATNVDAALKALSAFDNIRWICGGLQKEGGLSALQPALGHVQKAYVIGREAEAFAMQLDVDCEVCTTMQAAVRAAYAQSQPGEVVLLAPAAASFDQYDSFETRGEDFIAQVAALKAT
;
A
#
# COMPACT_ATOMS: atom_id res chain seq x y z
N MET A 1 -2.65 -20.31 8.41
CA MET A 1 -2.69 -20.41 6.93
C MET A 1 -4.08 -20.84 6.50
N ILE A 2 -4.62 -20.20 5.47
CA ILE A 2 -5.94 -20.49 4.89
C ILE A 2 -5.76 -21.56 3.80
N ALA A 3 -6.38 -22.74 3.96
CA ALA A 3 -6.41 -23.76 2.91
C ALA A 3 -7.29 -23.29 1.73
N VAL A 4 -6.74 -23.36 0.50
CA VAL A 4 -7.47 -22.90 -0.69
C VAL A 4 -8.62 -23.85 -1.00
N GLN A 5 -9.83 -23.29 -1.14
CA GLN A 5 -11.04 -24.03 -1.45
C GLN A 5 -11.28 -24.18 -2.96
N GLY A 6 -11.96 -25.26 -3.37
CA GLY A 6 -12.35 -25.49 -4.76
C GLY A 6 -11.23 -25.91 -5.71
N MET A 7 -10.05 -26.31 -5.18
CA MET A 7 -8.91 -26.80 -5.97
C MET A 7 -8.53 -28.25 -5.69
N HIS A 8 -9.34 -28.97 -4.93
CA HIS A 8 -9.09 -30.39 -4.61
C HIS A 8 -9.00 -31.23 -5.89
N GLY A 9 -7.92 -32.01 -6.01
CA GLY A 9 -7.63 -32.84 -7.17
C GLY A 9 -7.28 -32.10 -8.47
N ARG A 10 -7.24 -30.76 -8.48
CA ARG A 10 -6.79 -29.95 -9.60
C ARG A 10 -5.28 -29.83 -9.61
N ARG A 11 -4.69 -29.84 -10.81
CA ARG A 11 -3.27 -29.56 -11.00
C ARG A 11 -3.05 -28.06 -11.15
N VAL A 12 -2.35 -27.45 -10.20
CA VAL A 12 -2.09 -26.03 -10.15
C VAL A 12 -0.59 -25.76 -10.25
N PHE A 13 -0.22 -24.86 -11.16
CA PHE A 13 1.17 -24.44 -11.33
C PHE A 13 1.39 -23.11 -10.64
N VAL A 14 2.40 -22.98 -9.76
CA VAL A 14 2.75 -21.74 -9.08
C VAL A 14 4.06 -21.20 -9.63
N LEU A 15 4.01 -20.00 -10.24
CA LEU A 15 5.16 -19.32 -10.82
C LEU A 15 5.64 -18.18 -9.91
N GLY A 16 6.92 -18.26 -9.51
CA GLY A 16 7.55 -17.35 -8.56
C GLY A 16 7.40 -17.84 -7.12
N MET A 17 8.53 -18.25 -6.53
CA MET A 17 8.60 -18.84 -5.18
C MET A 17 9.17 -17.86 -4.14
N GLY A 18 8.84 -16.58 -4.32
CA GLY A 18 9.00 -15.57 -3.28
C GLY A 18 8.02 -15.80 -2.12
N ARG A 19 7.97 -14.86 -1.18
CA ARG A 19 7.11 -14.98 0.02
C ARG A 19 5.65 -15.35 -0.30
N SER A 20 5.01 -14.64 -1.23
CA SER A 20 3.59 -14.88 -1.58
C SER A 20 3.39 -16.21 -2.30
N GLY A 21 4.29 -16.55 -3.26
CA GLY A 21 4.14 -17.78 -4.05
C GLY A 21 4.35 -19.04 -3.22
N LEU A 22 5.33 -19.06 -2.32
CA LEU A 22 5.55 -20.18 -1.41
C LEU A 22 4.33 -20.45 -0.53
N VAL A 23 3.78 -19.41 0.08
CA VAL A 23 2.56 -19.51 0.91
C VAL A 23 1.36 -19.96 0.07
N ALA A 24 1.21 -19.44 -1.16
CA ALA A 24 0.13 -19.87 -2.05
C ALA A 24 0.24 -21.35 -2.43
N ALA A 25 1.45 -21.83 -2.73
CA ALA A 25 1.67 -23.24 -3.02
C ALA A 25 1.33 -24.15 -1.83
N GLN A 26 1.79 -23.79 -0.63
CA GLN A 26 1.46 -24.52 0.60
C GLN A 26 -0.05 -24.53 0.90
N ALA A 27 -0.72 -23.38 0.72
CA ALA A 27 -2.16 -23.26 0.93
C ALA A 27 -2.98 -24.08 -0.08
N LEU A 28 -2.50 -24.19 -1.32
CA LEU A 28 -3.08 -25.05 -2.36
C LEU A 28 -2.91 -26.52 -2.02
N VAL A 29 -1.73 -26.95 -1.58
CA VAL A 29 -1.50 -28.32 -1.09
C VAL A 29 -2.41 -28.65 0.09
N ALA A 30 -2.54 -27.72 1.06
CA ALA A 30 -3.44 -27.89 2.19
C ALA A 30 -4.92 -28.00 1.76
N GLY A 31 -5.29 -27.39 0.62
CA GLY A 31 -6.62 -27.51 -0.01
C GLY A 31 -6.79 -28.75 -0.89
N GLY A 32 -5.78 -29.63 -0.97
CA GLY A 32 -5.83 -30.88 -1.73
C GLY A 32 -5.55 -30.75 -3.24
N ALA A 33 -4.91 -29.66 -3.68
CA ALA A 33 -4.44 -29.52 -5.05
C ALA A 33 -3.15 -30.32 -5.31
N ASP A 34 -2.95 -30.78 -6.56
CA ASP A 34 -1.67 -31.27 -7.09
C ASP A 34 -0.85 -30.06 -7.53
N VAL A 35 0.20 -29.70 -6.77
CA VAL A 35 0.94 -28.44 -6.97
C VAL A 35 2.29 -28.69 -7.62
N LEU A 36 2.49 -28.05 -8.76
CA LEU A 36 3.79 -27.87 -9.41
C LEU A 36 4.25 -26.42 -9.23
N CYS A 37 5.53 -26.17 -9.14
CA CYS A 37 6.03 -24.83 -9.00
C CYS A 37 7.32 -24.57 -9.79
N TRP A 38 7.64 -23.29 -9.97
CA TRP A 38 8.88 -22.83 -10.59
C TRP A 38 9.25 -21.42 -10.14
N ASP A 39 10.55 -21.20 -10.08
CA ASP A 39 11.16 -19.87 -9.95
C ASP A 39 12.38 -19.80 -10.84
N ASP A 40 12.58 -18.67 -11.52
CA ASP A 40 13.76 -18.49 -12.36
C ASP A 40 15.06 -18.43 -11.53
N GLY A 41 14.97 -17.91 -10.31
CA GLY A 41 16.05 -17.89 -9.35
C GLY A 41 16.24 -19.25 -8.64
N GLU A 42 17.48 -19.69 -8.52
CA GLU A 42 17.86 -20.94 -7.85
C GLU A 42 17.39 -20.95 -6.37
N THR A 43 17.56 -19.81 -5.67
CA THR A 43 17.11 -19.67 -4.27
C THR A 43 15.61 -19.91 -4.10
N GLY A 44 14.78 -19.47 -5.07
CA GLY A 44 13.34 -19.71 -5.07
C GLY A 44 13.02 -21.19 -5.22
N ARG A 45 13.72 -21.90 -6.11
CA ARG A 45 13.55 -23.34 -6.30
C ARG A 45 13.99 -24.14 -5.08
N GLN A 46 15.13 -23.79 -4.47
CA GLN A 46 15.61 -24.42 -3.24
C GLN A 46 14.57 -24.31 -2.10
N ARG A 47 14.00 -23.11 -1.89
CA ARG A 47 12.92 -22.92 -0.89
C ARG A 47 11.70 -23.78 -1.17
N ALA A 48 11.34 -23.97 -2.44
CA ALA A 48 10.23 -24.83 -2.80
C ALA A 48 10.53 -26.30 -2.49
N GLU A 49 11.73 -26.79 -2.81
CA GLU A 49 12.18 -28.16 -2.53
C GLU A 49 12.26 -28.42 -1.02
N GLU A 50 12.79 -27.48 -0.24
CA GLU A 50 12.81 -27.52 1.24
C GLU A 50 11.39 -27.60 1.83
N ALA A 51 10.42 -26.98 1.16
CA ALA A 51 9.01 -27.04 1.53
C ALA A 51 8.29 -28.32 1.00
N GLY A 52 9.01 -29.26 0.37
CA GLY A 52 8.47 -30.50 -0.17
C GLY A 52 7.64 -30.33 -1.44
N LEU A 53 7.81 -29.20 -2.16
CA LEU A 53 7.09 -28.92 -3.40
C LEU A 53 7.85 -29.43 -4.63
N SER A 54 7.11 -29.85 -5.68
CA SER A 54 7.69 -30.35 -6.93
C SER A 54 8.00 -29.21 -7.90
N CYS A 55 9.29 -28.93 -8.10
CA CYS A 55 9.75 -27.97 -9.09
C CYS A 55 9.80 -28.60 -10.49
N ARG A 56 9.17 -27.93 -11.48
CA ARG A 56 9.23 -28.32 -12.89
C ARG A 56 9.36 -27.09 -13.78
N ASP A 57 10.26 -27.15 -14.74
CA ASP A 57 10.44 -26.08 -15.72
C ASP A 57 9.18 -25.96 -16.59
N PRO A 58 8.47 -24.82 -16.55
CA PRO A 58 7.24 -24.62 -17.32
C PRO A 58 7.45 -24.69 -18.84
N LEU A 59 8.66 -24.36 -19.31
CA LEU A 59 9.01 -24.36 -20.74
C LEU A 59 9.44 -25.73 -21.26
N ARG A 60 9.60 -26.71 -20.37
CA ARG A 60 10.00 -28.09 -20.69
C ARG A 60 8.92 -29.11 -20.32
N GLY A 61 7.66 -28.82 -20.69
CA GLY A 61 6.51 -29.69 -20.42
C GLY A 61 5.90 -29.56 -19.02
N GLY A 62 6.38 -28.63 -18.18
CA GLY A 62 5.86 -28.42 -16.82
C GLY A 62 4.40 -27.96 -16.76
N LEU A 63 3.84 -27.46 -17.88
CA LEU A 63 2.46 -26.99 -17.96
C LEU A 63 1.47 -28.01 -18.50
N GLU A 64 1.90 -29.25 -18.78
CA GLU A 64 1.02 -30.30 -19.27
C GLU A 64 -0.02 -30.70 -18.20
N GLY A 65 -1.30 -30.71 -18.57
CA GLY A 65 -2.41 -31.05 -17.69
C GLY A 65 -2.64 -30.08 -16.54
N VAL A 66 -2.10 -28.86 -16.61
CA VAL A 66 -2.31 -27.81 -15.61
C VAL A 66 -3.68 -27.16 -15.80
N ASP A 67 -4.49 -27.13 -14.75
CA ASP A 67 -5.83 -26.54 -14.73
C ASP A 67 -5.79 -25.02 -14.50
N MET A 68 -4.76 -24.50 -13.80
CA MET A 68 -4.59 -23.09 -13.47
C MET A 68 -3.13 -22.74 -13.19
N LEU A 69 -2.70 -21.54 -13.59
CA LEU A 69 -1.41 -20.98 -13.24
C LEU A 69 -1.60 -19.82 -12.26
N ILE A 70 -0.94 -19.95 -11.10
CA ILE A 70 -0.86 -18.90 -10.08
C ILE A 70 0.47 -18.19 -10.22
N THR A 71 0.46 -16.86 -10.32
CA THR A 71 1.69 -16.10 -10.49
C THR A 71 1.87 -15.06 -9.39
N SER A 72 3.13 -14.86 -8.99
CA SER A 72 3.50 -13.79 -8.07
C SER A 72 3.32 -12.41 -8.72
N PRO A 73 2.87 -11.37 -7.97
CA PRO A 73 2.56 -10.04 -8.53
C PRO A 73 3.73 -9.36 -9.25
N GLY A 74 4.97 -9.66 -8.86
CA GLY A 74 6.17 -9.11 -9.49
C GLY A 74 6.43 -9.60 -10.92
N ILE A 75 5.85 -10.75 -11.30
CA ILE A 75 6.06 -11.34 -12.63
C ILE A 75 5.15 -10.69 -13.66
N ALA A 76 5.73 -10.21 -14.76
CA ALA A 76 4.98 -9.54 -15.82
C ALA A 76 4.06 -10.54 -16.54
N HIS A 77 2.75 -10.26 -16.57
CA HIS A 77 1.79 -11.12 -17.25
C HIS A 77 1.36 -10.59 -18.64
N LEU A 78 1.44 -9.25 -18.87
CA LEU A 78 1.18 -8.62 -20.17
C LEU A 78 2.29 -7.65 -20.52
N TYR A 79 2.53 -6.64 -19.72
CA TYR A 79 3.42 -5.53 -20.03
C TYR A 79 4.64 -5.49 -19.09
N PRO A 80 5.78 -4.96 -19.60
CA PRO A 80 6.05 -4.55 -20.99
C PRO A 80 6.10 -5.75 -21.94
N LYS A 81 6.38 -6.95 -21.44
CA LYS A 81 6.39 -8.24 -22.15
C LYS A 81 6.01 -9.34 -21.16
N PRO A 82 5.10 -10.25 -21.51
CA PRO A 82 4.75 -11.36 -20.64
C PRO A 82 5.96 -12.27 -20.40
N HIS A 83 6.06 -12.80 -19.19
CA HIS A 83 7.00 -13.85 -18.86
C HIS A 83 6.79 -15.07 -19.79
N PRO A 84 7.84 -15.75 -20.29
CA PRO A 84 7.69 -16.86 -21.26
C PRO A 84 6.72 -17.95 -20.80
N ALA A 85 6.76 -18.35 -19.52
CA ALA A 85 5.82 -19.34 -18.97
C ALA A 85 4.36 -18.84 -18.98
N ILE A 86 4.13 -17.56 -18.74
CA ILE A 86 2.78 -16.95 -18.81
C ILE A 86 2.30 -16.92 -20.26
N GLY A 87 3.18 -16.53 -21.20
CA GLY A 87 2.86 -16.55 -22.62
C GLY A 87 2.47 -17.96 -23.10
N MET A 88 3.20 -18.99 -22.67
CA MET A 88 2.86 -20.39 -22.94
C MET A 88 1.53 -20.80 -22.30
N ALA A 89 1.29 -20.46 -21.05
CA ALA A 89 0.03 -20.76 -20.39
C ALA A 89 -1.18 -20.14 -21.13
N MET A 90 -1.04 -18.89 -21.59
CA MET A 90 -2.07 -18.23 -22.42
C MET A 90 -2.33 -18.95 -23.73
N GLN A 91 -1.26 -19.41 -24.44
CA GLN A 91 -1.40 -20.17 -25.66
C GLN A 91 -2.10 -21.53 -25.45
N LEU A 92 -1.89 -22.15 -24.29
CA LEU A 92 -2.53 -23.39 -23.89
C LEU A 92 -3.95 -23.19 -23.32
N GLY A 93 -4.42 -21.95 -23.20
CA GLY A 93 -5.71 -21.63 -22.60
C GLY A 93 -5.79 -21.85 -21.09
N ILE A 94 -4.64 -21.93 -20.41
CA ILE A 94 -4.58 -22.10 -18.96
C ILE A 94 -4.93 -20.77 -18.29
N PRO A 95 -5.97 -20.73 -17.43
CA PRO A 95 -6.36 -19.52 -16.72
C PRO A 95 -5.27 -19.08 -15.73
N LEU A 96 -5.05 -17.76 -15.65
CA LEU A 96 -4.12 -17.14 -14.72
C LEU A 96 -4.89 -16.63 -13.50
N ASP A 97 -4.30 -16.75 -12.30
CA ASP A 97 -4.79 -16.14 -11.06
C ASP A 97 -3.60 -15.78 -10.14
N ASN A 98 -3.87 -15.29 -8.97
CA ASN A 98 -2.88 -15.00 -7.93
C ASN A 98 -3.40 -15.35 -6.53
N ASP A 99 -2.58 -15.10 -5.51
CA ASP A 99 -2.92 -15.32 -4.10
C ASP A 99 -4.18 -14.58 -3.66
N ILE A 100 -4.41 -13.37 -4.18
CA ILE A 100 -5.60 -12.56 -3.86
C ILE A 100 -6.87 -13.21 -4.40
N GLY A 101 -6.86 -13.67 -5.66
CA GLY A 101 -8.00 -14.36 -6.25
C GLY A 101 -8.31 -15.67 -5.54
N LEU A 102 -7.27 -16.43 -5.16
CA LEU A 102 -7.40 -17.64 -4.37
C LEU A 102 -7.99 -17.37 -2.97
N PHE A 103 -7.55 -16.29 -2.32
CA PHE A 103 -8.10 -15.87 -1.02
C PHE A 103 -9.59 -15.55 -1.13
N PHE A 104 -9.98 -14.63 -2.02
CA PHE A 104 -11.38 -14.24 -2.15
C PHE A 104 -12.29 -15.40 -2.53
N ARG A 105 -11.85 -16.27 -3.44
CA ARG A 105 -12.57 -17.50 -3.78
C ARG A 105 -12.78 -18.37 -2.55
N SER A 106 -11.72 -18.62 -1.79
CA SER A 106 -11.79 -19.48 -0.61
C SER A 106 -12.68 -18.87 0.47
N PHE A 107 -12.58 -17.57 0.68
CA PHE A 107 -13.39 -16.84 1.65
C PHE A 107 -14.87 -16.82 1.27
N ALA A 108 -15.18 -16.56 0.00
CA ALA A 108 -16.56 -16.52 -0.51
C ALA A 108 -17.27 -17.90 -0.52
N THR A 109 -16.49 -19.00 -0.57
CA THR A 109 -17.05 -20.37 -0.55
C THR A 109 -17.14 -20.95 0.87
N GLN A 110 -16.57 -20.27 1.87
CA GLN A 110 -16.64 -20.72 3.25
C GLN A 110 -18.05 -20.52 3.83
N SER A 111 -18.56 -21.52 4.55
CA SER A 111 -19.80 -21.39 5.28
C SER A 111 -19.58 -20.73 6.63
N TRP A 112 -20.34 -19.67 6.90
CA TRP A 112 -20.33 -18.96 8.19
C TRP A 112 -21.52 -19.38 9.07
N THR A 113 -22.07 -20.57 8.81
CA THR A 113 -23.19 -21.11 9.61
C THR A 113 -22.74 -21.34 11.05
N GLY A 114 -23.44 -20.76 12.01
CA GLY A 114 -23.10 -20.85 13.44
C GLY A 114 -22.28 -19.65 13.95
N PHE A 115 -21.96 -18.68 13.09
CA PHE A 115 -21.40 -17.38 13.51
C PHE A 115 -22.55 -16.41 13.78
N ASP A 116 -22.42 -15.60 14.84
CA ASP A 116 -23.37 -14.51 15.14
C ASP A 116 -23.18 -13.38 14.14
N MET A 117 -21.94 -13.11 13.73
CA MET A 117 -21.56 -12.13 12.70
C MET A 117 -20.56 -12.75 11.73
N ALA A 118 -20.94 -12.83 10.46
CA ALA A 118 -20.00 -13.26 9.42
C ALA A 118 -18.77 -12.32 9.38
N PRO A 119 -17.58 -12.88 9.24
CA PRO A 119 -16.35 -12.07 9.07
C PRO A 119 -16.44 -11.16 7.86
N LYS A 120 -15.82 -9.98 7.92
CA LYS A 120 -15.84 -8.98 6.86
C LYS A 120 -14.46 -8.74 6.27
N VAL A 121 -14.41 -8.46 4.97
CA VAL A 121 -13.18 -8.12 4.25
C VAL A 121 -13.22 -6.66 3.81
N ILE A 122 -12.23 -5.89 4.26
CA ILE A 122 -11.96 -4.52 3.84
C ILE A 122 -10.75 -4.54 2.91
N ALA A 123 -10.89 -4.04 1.69
CA ALA A 123 -9.78 -3.99 0.73
C ALA A 123 -9.43 -2.54 0.38
N VAL A 124 -8.15 -2.18 0.54
CA VAL A 124 -7.63 -0.83 0.35
C VAL A 124 -6.71 -0.78 -0.86
N THR A 125 -7.01 0.08 -1.83
CA THR A 125 -6.16 0.37 -2.98
C THR A 125 -6.00 1.87 -3.23
N GLY A 126 -5.17 2.23 -4.20
CA GLY A 126 -4.81 3.59 -4.59
C GLY A 126 -3.33 3.69 -4.95
N SER A 127 -2.84 4.87 -5.28
CA SER A 127 -1.41 5.08 -5.54
C SER A 127 -0.65 5.25 -4.22
N ASN A 128 -1.03 6.20 -3.41
CA ASN A 128 -0.38 6.53 -2.15
C ASN A 128 -1.33 6.40 -0.95
N GLY A 129 -0.77 6.25 0.25
CA GLY A 129 -1.54 6.18 1.49
C GLY A 129 -2.15 4.81 1.83
N LYS A 130 -2.10 3.82 0.95
CA LYS A 130 -2.68 2.47 1.17
C LYS A 130 -2.27 1.86 2.51
N SER A 131 -0.98 1.73 2.76
CA SER A 131 -0.48 1.05 3.97
C SER A 131 -0.81 1.81 5.24
N THR A 132 -0.72 3.15 5.22
CA THR A 132 -1.13 3.96 6.38
C THR A 132 -2.62 3.80 6.64
N THR A 133 -3.45 3.85 5.60
CA THR A 133 -4.90 3.66 5.73
C THR A 133 -5.23 2.26 6.23
N SER A 134 -4.62 1.21 5.68
CA SER A 134 -4.87 -0.17 6.10
C SER A 134 -4.44 -0.43 7.54
N ALA A 135 -3.25 0.04 7.92
CA ALA A 135 -2.75 -0.11 9.29
C ALA A 135 -3.57 0.70 10.29
N LEU A 136 -4.01 1.89 9.88
CA LEU A 136 -4.86 2.73 10.72
C LEU A 136 -6.25 2.09 10.90
N ILE A 137 -6.86 1.53 9.86
CA ILE A 137 -8.11 0.77 9.97
C ILE A 137 -7.93 -0.39 10.96
N HIS A 138 -6.86 -1.18 10.81
CA HIS A 138 -6.55 -2.30 11.71
C HIS A 138 -6.42 -1.83 13.16
N HIS A 139 -5.61 -0.80 13.42
CA HIS A 139 -5.44 -0.21 14.76
C HIS A 139 -6.77 0.31 15.36
N LEU A 140 -7.58 1.01 14.56
CA LEU A 140 -8.87 1.52 15.01
C LEU A 140 -9.88 0.41 15.33
N LEU A 141 -9.83 -0.72 14.61
CA LEU A 141 -10.63 -1.90 14.91
C LEU A 141 -10.22 -2.52 16.25
N GLU A 142 -8.93 -2.63 16.54
CA GLU A 142 -8.42 -3.12 17.83
C GLU A 142 -8.84 -2.21 18.98
N VAL A 143 -8.73 -0.87 18.83
CA VAL A 143 -9.20 0.10 19.83
C VAL A 143 -10.72 0.01 20.03
N ALA A 144 -11.46 -0.32 18.97
CA ALA A 144 -12.91 -0.55 19.04
C ALA A 144 -13.28 -1.92 19.63
N GLY A 145 -12.30 -2.71 20.10
CA GLY A 145 -12.51 -4.04 20.65
C GLY A 145 -12.90 -5.10 19.62
N ARG A 146 -12.62 -4.85 18.34
CA ARG A 146 -12.87 -5.81 17.25
C ARG A 146 -11.58 -6.52 16.87
N ARG A 147 -11.63 -7.84 16.82
CA ARG A 147 -10.53 -8.63 16.32
C ARG A 147 -10.34 -8.37 14.82
N SER A 148 -9.10 -8.12 14.40
CA SER A 148 -8.79 -7.90 13.00
C SER A 148 -7.44 -8.47 12.59
N GLN A 149 -7.28 -8.78 11.31
CA GLN A 149 -6.02 -9.24 10.71
C GLN A 149 -5.66 -8.36 9.51
N LEU A 150 -4.39 -7.95 9.43
CA LEU A 150 -3.85 -7.12 8.35
C LEU A 150 -2.95 -7.95 7.43
N ALA A 151 -3.21 -7.88 6.11
CA ALA A 151 -2.46 -8.66 5.12
C ALA A 151 -2.41 -8.00 3.73
N GLY A 152 -1.76 -8.67 2.79
CA GLY A 152 -1.66 -8.28 1.39
C GLY A 152 -0.29 -7.73 1.02
N ASN A 153 -0.27 -6.52 0.47
CA ASN A 153 0.98 -5.84 0.09
C ASN A 153 1.74 -5.25 1.28
N ILE A 154 1.17 -5.34 2.47
CA ILE A 154 1.77 -4.99 3.77
C ILE A 154 1.61 -6.16 4.73
N GLY A 155 2.53 -6.32 5.65
CA GLY A 155 2.48 -7.36 6.68
C GLY A 155 2.70 -8.75 6.10
N ARG A 156 1.72 -9.65 6.30
CA ARG A 156 1.76 -11.05 5.87
C ARG A 156 1.01 -11.30 4.56
N GLY A 157 1.30 -12.42 3.90
CA GLY A 157 0.56 -12.85 2.73
C GLY A 157 -0.90 -13.19 3.07
N VAL A 158 -1.84 -12.98 2.14
CA VAL A 158 -3.28 -13.17 2.41
C VAL A 158 -3.65 -14.61 2.76
N LEU A 159 -2.96 -15.59 2.20
CA LEU A 159 -3.18 -17.00 2.50
C LEU A 159 -2.46 -17.48 3.78
N ASP A 160 -1.54 -16.65 4.33
CA ASP A 160 -0.87 -16.90 5.62
C ASP A 160 -1.71 -16.43 6.84
N LEU A 161 -2.87 -15.86 6.61
CA LEU A 161 -3.78 -15.44 7.67
C LEU A 161 -4.28 -16.64 8.50
N GLN A 162 -4.65 -16.37 9.75
CA GLN A 162 -5.35 -17.35 10.57
C GLN A 162 -6.78 -17.53 10.03
N PRO A 163 -7.40 -18.70 10.20
CA PRO A 163 -8.83 -18.85 9.95
C PRO A 163 -9.62 -17.74 10.66
N ALA A 164 -10.63 -17.20 9.97
CA ALA A 164 -11.45 -16.16 10.54
C ALA A 164 -12.36 -16.71 11.63
N GLU A 165 -12.52 -15.96 12.71
CA GLU A 165 -13.44 -16.22 13.80
C GLU A 165 -14.67 -15.30 13.71
N ASP A 166 -15.65 -15.53 14.58
CA ASP A 166 -16.91 -14.79 14.60
C ASP A 166 -16.70 -13.27 14.73
N GLY A 167 -17.24 -12.51 13.80
CA GLY A 167 -17.12 -11.05 13.74
C GLY A 167 -15.75 -10.50 13.37
N ASP A 168 -14.79 -11.35 12.97
CA ASP A 168 -13.47 -10.91 12.52
C ASP A 168 -13.55 -9.92 11.36
N VAL A 169 -12.56 -9.01 11.29
CA VAL A 169 -12.40 -8.10 10.17
C VAL A 169 -11.04 -8.29 9.55
N ILE A 170 -11.02 -8.67 8.27
CA ILE A 170 -9.78 -8.84 7.50
C ILE A 170 -9.52 -7.56 6.72
N VAL A 171 -8.37 -6.93 6.93
CA VAL A 171 -7.95 -5.70 6.24
C VAL A 171 -6.86 -6.05 5.24
N LEU A 172 -7.13 -5.82 3.95
CA LEU A 172 -6.21 -6.13 2.87
C LEU A 172 -5.68 -4.86 2.21
N GLU A 173 -4.37 -4.70 2.15
CA GLU A 173 -3.75 -3.74 1.24
C GLU A 173 -3.51 -4.40 -0.12
N LEU A 174 -4.07 -3.83 -1.20
CA LEU A 174 -3.98 -4.40 -2.54
C LEU A 174 -3.30 -3.45 -3.52
N SER A 175 -2.24 -3.95 -4.17
CA SER A 175 -1.55 -3.27 -5.26
C SER A 175 -2.31 -3.42 -6.59
N SER A 176 -1.98 -2.57 -7.59
CA SER A 176 -2.52 -2.70 -8.94
C SER A 176 -2.15 -4.04 -9.59
N TYR A 177 -0.93 -4.54 -9.36
CA TYR A 177 -0.48 -5.84 -9.87
C TYR A 177 -1.31 -7.01 -9.33
N GLN A 178 -1.66 -6.97 -8.05
CA GLN A 178 -2.52 -7.98 -7.43
C GLN A 178 -3.94 -7.91 -7.98
N LEU A 179 -4.50 -6.71 -8.08
CA LEU A 179 -5.86 -6.51 -8.58
C LEU A 179 -6.01 -6.88 -10.06
N GLU A 180 -4.99 -6.61 -10.87
CA GLU A 180 -5.03 -6.88 -12.32
C GLU A 180 -5.16 -8.38 -12.64
N LEU A 181 -4.59 -9.26 -11.82
CA LEU A 181 -4.58 -10.70 -12.01
C LEU A 181 -5.68 -11.45 -11.27
N ALA A 182 -6.15 -10.92 -10.13
CA ALA A 182 -7.14 -11.60 -9.30
C ALA A 182 -8.42 -11.91 -10.06
N ARG A 183 -8.83 -13.18 -10.12
CA ARG A 183 -10.05 -13.62 -10.80
C ARG A 183 -11.30 -13.52 -9.93
N SER A 184 -11.13 -13.44 -8.64
CA SER A 184 -12.22 -13.27 -7.67
C SER A 184 -11.91 -12.08 -6.77
N LEU A 185 -12.88 -11.20 -6.62
CA LEU A 185 -12.81 -10.03 -5.74
C LEU A 185 -14.18 -9.88 -5.09
N THR A 186 -14.28 -10.02 -3.78
CA THR A 186 -15.55 -9.93 -3.04
C THR A 186 -15.35 -9.23 -1.70
N PRO A 187 -14.84 -7.97 -1.68
CA PRO A 187 -14.73 -7.22 -0.44
C PRO A 187 -16.10 -6.72 0.03
N ASP A 188 -16.33 -6.68 1.35
CA ASP A 188 -17.52 -6.01 1.92
C ASP A 188 -17.35 -4.49 1.85
N ILE A 189 -16.14 -3.99 2.10
CA ILE A 189 -15.82 -2.56 2.00
C ILE A 189 -14.58 -2.40 1.10
N ALA A 190 -14.69 -1.56 0.08
CA ALA A 190 -13.55 -1.19 -0.77
C ALA A 190 -13.16 0.27 -0.55
N VAL A 191 -11.85 0.51 -0.44
CA VAL A 191 -11.28 1.85 -0.26
C VAL A 191 -10.41 2.21 -1.44
N PHE A 192 -10.67 3.36 -2.07
CA PHE A 192 -9.82 3.99 -3.07
C PHE A 192 -9.25 5.29 -2.49
N THR A 193 -7.94 5.34 -2.24
CA THR A 193 -7.33 6.51 -1.59
C THR A 193 -7.13 7.67 -2.55
N ASN A 194 -6.42 7.45 -3.66
CA ASN A 194 -6.07 8.44 -4.68
C ASN A 194 -5.46 7.76 -5.92
N LEU A 195 -5.24 8.52 -6.98
CA LEU A 195 -4.49 8.09 -8.15
C LEU A 195 -3.45 9.14 -8.55
N SER A 196 -2.20 8.70 -8.67
CA SER A 196 -1.10 9.46 -9.28
C SER A 196 -0.27 8.53 -10.17
N PRO A 197 0.41 9.03 -11.21
CA PRO A 197 1.19 8.20 -12.12
C PRO A 197 2.21 7.34 -11.38
N ASP A 198 2.11 6.02 -11.54
CA ASP A 198 3.08 5.04 -11.04
C ASP A 198 2.94 3.75 -11.88
N HIS A 199 4.02 3.01 -12.07
CA HIS A 199 4.02 1.70 -12.75
C HIS A 199 3.38 1.70 -14.15
N LEU A 200 3.51 2.79 -14.90
CA LEU A 200 2.82 2.97 -16.20
C LEU A 200 3.28 1.96 -17.26
N ASP A 201 4.56 1.58 -17.22
CA ASP A 201 5.16 0.54 -18.06
C ASP A 201 4.48 -0.83 -17.90
N ARG A 202 4.03 -1.16 -16.69
CA ARG A 202 3.41 -2.45 -16.34
C ARG A 202 1.91 -2.51 -16.66
N HIS A 203 1.26 -1.36 -16.87
CA HIS A 203 -0.19 -1.26 -17.09
C HIS A 203 -0.57 -0.66 -18.46
N ALA A 204 0.38 -0.58 -19.42
CA ALA A 204 0.16 0.12 -20.69
C ALA A 204 -0.31 1.57 -20.53
N GLY A 205 0.22 2.29 -19.53
CA GLY A 205 -0.06 3.68 -19.27
C GLY A 205 -1.08 3.93 -18.15
N TYR A 206 -1.42 5.20 -17.98
CA TYR A 206 -2.24 5.67 -16.86
C TYR A 206 -3.66 5.09 -16.82
N GLY A 207 -4.30 4.95 -18.01
CA GLY A 207 -5.63 4.36 -18.12
C GLY A 207 -5.68 2.89 -17.67
N GLY A 208 -4.67 2.08 -18.04
CA GLY A 208 -4.56 0.69 -17.59
C GLY A 208 -4.28 0.59 -16.09
N TYR A 209 -3.46 1.50 -15.55
CA TYR A 209 -3.21 1.57 -14.11
C TYR A 209 -4.48 1.87 -13.30
N PHE A 210 -5.31 2.81 -13.77
CA PHE A 210 -6.62 3.08 -13.18
C PHE A 210 -7.56 1.88 -13.33
N ALA A 211 -7.63 1.29 -14.53
CA ALA A 211 -8.47 0.13 -14.81
C ALA A 211 -8.18 -1.05 -13.87
N ALA A 212 -6.91 -1.33 -13.61
CA ALA A 212 -6.51 -2.38 -12.66
C ALA A 212 -7.08 -2.14 -11.26
N LYS A 213 -6.99 -0.90 -10.74
CA LYS A 213 -7.54 -0.57 -9.41
C LYS A 213 -9.06 -0.52 -9.38
N ARG A 214 -9.69 -0.05 -10.48
CA ARG A 214 -11.13 0.03 -10.62
C ARG A 214 -11.80 -1.34 -10.52
N ARG A 215 -11.10 -2.45 -10.86
CA ARG A 215 -11.62 -3.83 -10.75
C ARG A 215 -12.11 -4.16 -9.34
N LEU A 216 -11.43 -3.66 -8.29
CA LEU A 216 -11.86 -3.88 -6.90
C LEU A 216 -13.30 -3.41 -6.65
N PHE A 217 -13.77 -2.44 -7.41
CA PHE A 217 -15.11 -1.86 -7.31
C PHE A 217 -16.05 -2.47 -8.36
N ALA A 218 -15.65 -2.48 -9.62
CA ALA A 218 -16.49 -2.89 -10.74
C ALA A 218 -16.77 -4.40 -10.73
N GLU A 219 -15.81 -5.22 -10.33
CA GLU A 219 -15.95 -6.68 -10.23
C GLU A 219 -16.18 -7.12 -8.78
N GLY A 220 -15.60 -6.42 -7.81
CA GLY A 220 -15.72 -6.70 -6.38
C GLY A 220 -17.09 -6.38 -5.79
N CYS A 221 -17.83 -5.45 -6.39
CA CYS A 221 -19.19 -5.04 -5.98
C CYS A 221 -19.36 -4.87 -4.45
N PRO A 222 -18.52 -4.07 -3.76
CA PRO A 222 -18.56 -3.94 -2.32
C PRO A 222 -19.92 -3.39 -1.82
N ASP A 223 -20.31 -3.77 -0.61
CA ASP A 223 -21.49 -3.18 0.05
C ASP A 223 -21.31 -1.68 0.28
N VAL A 224 -20.08 -1.27 0.64
CA VAL A 224 -19.72 0.14 0.84
C VAL A 224 -18.41 0.46 0.13
N ALA A 225 -18.41 1.57 -0.62
CA ALA A 225 -17.24 2.13 -1.27
C ALA A 225 -16.79 3.43 -0.57
N VAL A 226 -15.57 3.47 -0.05
CA VAL A 226 -14.92 4.67 0.48
C VAL A 226 -13.98 5.22 -0.57
N ILE A 227 -14.25 6.40 -1.11
CA ILE A 227 -13.56 6.89 -2.31
C ILE A 227 -13.01 8.30 -2.08
N GLY A 228 -11.68 8.45 -2.22
CA GLY A 228 -11.02 9.75 -2.36
C GLY A 228 -11.45 10.40 -3.67
N VAL A 229 -12.01 11.61 -3.61
CA VAL A 229 -12.60 12.29 -4.77
C VAL A 229 -11.90 13.61 -5.10
N ASP A 230 -10.66 13.76 -4.67
CA ASP A 230 -9.87 14.95 -4.99
C ASP A 230 -9.45 14.95 -6.47
N GLU A 231 -9.17 13.79 -7.07
CA GLU A 231 -8.81 13.60 -8.47
C GLU A 231 -10.02 13.17 -9.35
N PRO A 232 -9.98 13.44 -10.68
CA PRO A 232 -11.06 13.08 -11.59
C PRO A 232 -11.45 11.61 -11.59
N GLU A 233 -10.48 10.70 -11.43
CA GLU A 233 -10.71 9.25 -11.42
C GLU A 233 -11.52 8.82 -10.20
N GLY A 234 -11.23 9.41 -9.03
CA GLY A 234 -12.02 9.18 -7.82
C GLY A 234 -13.44 9.72 -7.95
N GLN A 235 -13.61 10.90 -8.55
CA GLN A 235 -14.93 11.48 -8.84
C GLN A 235 -15.73 10.60 -9.80
N TYR A 236 -15.07 10.12 -10.87
CA TYR A 236 -15.67 9.18 -11.82
C TYR A 236 -16.11 7.89 -11.12
N LEU A 237 -15.24 7.29 -10.33
CA LEU A 237 -15.51 6.05 -9.61
C LEU A 237 -16.68 6.23 -8.62
N ALA A 238 -16.69 7.31 -7.85
CA ALA A 238 -17.78 7.63 -6.94
C ALA A 238 -19.11 7.83 -7.65
N THR A 239 -19.11 8.41 -8.85
CA THR A 239 -20.31 8.60 -9.66
C THR A 239 -20.84 7.26 -10.19
N GLN A 240 -19.95 6.36 -10.64
CA GLN A 240 -20.32 5.04 -11.14
C GLN A 240 -20.98 4.16 -10.06
N PHE A 241 -20.55 4.32 -8.80
CA PHE A 241 -21.05 3.56 -7.66
C PHE A 241 -22.25 4.21 -6.95
N SER A 242 -22.52 5.50 -7.18
CA SER A 242 -23.67 6.18 -6.62
C SER A 242 -24.94 5.68 -7.30
N ASP A 243 -25.77 4.96 -6.57
CA ASP A 243 -27.15 4.73 -6.95
C ASP A 243 -27.97 5.97 -6.55
N HIS A 244 -28.74 6.51 -7.49
CA HIS A 244 -29.59 7.68 -7.24
C HIS A 244 -30.63 7.46 -6.13
N THR A 245 -30.88 6.22 -5.75
CA THR A 245 -31.86 5.84 -4.74
C THR A 245 -31.26 5.54 -3.36
N HIS A 246 -29.94 5.22 -3.26
CA HIS A 246 -29.27 4.80 -2.02
C HIS A 246 -27.90 5.45 -1.87
N ASP A 247 -27.86 6.70 -1.50
CA ASP A 247 -26.63 7.52 -1.34
C ASP A 247 -25.64 7.01 -0.27
N ASP A 248 -26.04 6.06 0.58
CA ASP A 248 -25.22 5.60 1.71
C ASP A 248 -24.19 4.53 1.35
N ARG A 249 -24.19 4.01 0.11
CA ARG A 249 -23.18 3.04 -0.35
C ARG A 249 -21.83 3.66 -0.69
N VAL A 250 -21.78 4.97 -0.93
CA VAL A 250 -20.55 5.67 -1.26
C VAL A 250 -20.25 6.73 -0.22
N ILE A 251 -19.12 6.59 0.47
CA ILE A 251 -18.57 7.60 1.39
C ILE A 251 -17.44 8.32 0.66
N ARG A 252 -17.64 9.62 0.40
CA ARG A 252 -16.64 10.44 -0.27
C ARG A 252 -15.62 11.01 0.71
N VAL A 253 -14.35 10.82 0.44
CA VAL A 253 -13.24 11.43 1.18
C VAL A 253 -12.71 12.62 0.39
N VAL A 254 -12.71 13.81 1.01
CA VAL A 254 -12.36 15.08 0.36
C VAL A 254 -11.28 15.79 1.16
N SER A 255 -10.24 16.30 0.50
CA SER A 255 -9.18 17.09 1.13
C SER A 255 -9.27 18.57 0.74
N GLY A 256 -9.00 19.45 1.69
CA GLY A 256 -8.87 20.90 1.46
C GLY A 256 -10.16 21.66 1.16
N GLN A 257 -11.24 21.00 0.80
CA GLN A 257 -12.51 21.63 0.42
C GLN A 257 -13.57 21.50 1.52
N LYS A 258 -14.59 22.36 1.46
CA LYS A 258 -15.80 22.20 2.31
C LYS A 258 -16.70 21.11 1.75
N PRO A 259 -17.44 20.39 2.62
CA PRO A 259 -18.48 19.46 2.18
C PRO A 259 -19.47 20.13 1.23
N LYS A 260 -19.87 19.42 0.18
CA LYS A 260 -20.87 19.90 -0.80
C LYS A 260 -21.98 18.87 -0.95
N GLY A 261 -23.22 19.35 -1.01
CA GLY A 261 -24.40 18.49 -1.20
C GLY A 261 -24.79 17.67 0.03
N ASN A 262 -25.63 16.65 -0.21
CA ASN A 262 -26.23 15.84 0.86
C ASN A 262 -25.58 14.46 1.04
N ASN A 263 -24.56 14.12 0.24
CA ASN A 263 -23.89 12.84 0.27
C ASN A 263 -23.19 12.59 1.62
N TRP A 264 -22.93 11.35 1.94
CA TRP A 264 -22.07 11.01 3.05
C TRP A 264 -20.61 11.33 2.69
N GLN A 265 -20.02 12.25 3.41
CA GLN A 265 -18.68 12.77 3.16
C GLN A 265 -17.88 12.83 4.46
N VAL A 266 -16.59 12.53 4.34
CA VAL A 266 -15.58 12.80 5.36
C VAL A 266 -14.54 13.74 4.77
N THR A 267 -14.36 14.90 5.38
CA THR A 267 -13.46 15.93 4.85
C THR A 267 -12.28 16.16 5.77
N ALA A 268 -11.07 16.26 5.19
CA ALA A 268 -9.87 16.71 5.90
C ALA A 268 -9.54 18.15 5.47
N ARG A 269 -9.65 19.11 6.37
CA ARG A 269 -9.40 20.52 6.06
C ARG A 269 -8.79 21.27 7.24
N LYS A 270 -7.67 21.96 7.00
CA LYS A 270 -6.97 22.78 8.01
C LYS A 270 -6.67 22.02 9.31
N GLY A 271 -6.32 20.73 9.19
CA GLY A 271 -6.03 19.87 10.33
C GLY A 271 -7.26 19.29 11.04
N PHE A 272 -8.48 19.52 10.52
CA PHE A 272 -9.70 18.95 11.07
C PHE A 272 -10.28 17.89 10.12
N LEU A 273 -10.68 16.77 10.68
CA LEU A 273 -11.57 15.81 10.05
C LEU A 273 -13.02 16.16 10.41
N ALA A 274 -13.92 16.18 9.46
CA ALA A 274 -15.34 16.39 9.68
C ALA A 274 -16.19 15.39 8.87
N GLU A 275 -17.10 14.70 9.56
CA GLU A 275 -18.13 13.86 8.93
C GLU A 275 -19.38 14.70 8.66
N SER A 276 -19.89 14.61 7.43
CA SER A 276 -21.16 15.21 7.03
C SER A 276 -22.03 14.18 6.32
N ARG A 277 -23.34 14.15 6.65
CA ARG A 277 -24.32 13.26 6.05
C ARG A 277 -25.66 13.96 5.96
N LYS A 278 -26.34 13.86 4.82
CA LYS A 278 -27.64 14.54 4.56
C LYS A 278 -27.58 16.05 4.86
N GLY A 279 -26.47 16.70 4.46
CA GLY A 279 -26.24 18.13 4.66
C GLY A 279 -25.98 18.58 6.11
N ARG A 280 -25.83 17.64 7.05
CA ARG A 280 -25.55 17.95 8.47
C ARG A 280 -24.17 17.43 8.87
N GLN A 281 -23.44 18.21 9.64
CA GLN A 281 -22.21 17.77 10.29
C GLN A 281 -22.56 16.82 11.44
N ILE A 282 -21.96 15.61 11.41
CA ILE A 282 -22.19 14.56 12.42
C ILE A 282 -21.09 14.58 13.47
N ALA A 283 -19.84 14.79 13.06
CA ALA A 283 -18.67 14.81 13.93
C ALA A 283 -17.58 15.74 13.40
N SER A 284 -16.69 16.17 14.29
CA SER A 284 -15.44 16.87 13.94
C SER A 284 -14.35 16.44 14.90
N ILE A 285 -13.16 16.12 14.37
CA ILE A 285 -11.98 15.68 15.14
C ILE A 285 -10.79 16.55 14.74
N ASP A 286 -10.04 17.04 15.74
CA ASP A 286 -8.80 17.76 15.54
C ASP A 286 -7.64 16.78 15.35
N LEU A 287 -6.97 16.83 14.19
CA LEU A 287 -5.85 15.96 13.82
C LEU A 287 -4.48 16.63 13.93
N ARG A 288 -4.42 17.93 14.29
CA ARG A 288 -3.17 18.73 14.19
C ARG A 288 -2.07 18.24 15.11
N ASP A 289 -2.43 17.73 16.29
CA ASP A 289 -1.49 17.33 17.32
C ASP A 289 -1.37 15.80 17.47
N ILE A 290 -1.67 15.05 16.39
CA ILE A 290 -1.52 13.60 16.36
C ILE A 290 -0.15 13.25 15.74
N PRO A 291 0.87 12.85 16.55
CA PRO A 291 2.23 12.65 16.08
C PRO A 291 2.37 11.57 15.00
N GLY A 292 1.51 10.53 15.05
CA GLY A 292 1.50 9.44 14.07
C GLY A 292 0.87 9.79 12.71
N LEU A 293 0.29 10.99 12.57
CA LEU A 293 -0.45 11.44 11.38
C LEU A 293 0.00 12.83 10.88
N PRO A 294 1.29 13.10 10.70
CA PRO A 294 1.76 14.42 10.27
C PRO A 294 1.35 14.70 8.82
N GLY A 295 0.99 15.95 8.53
CA GLY A 295 0.73 16.46 7.18
C GLY A 295 -0.67 16.12 6.62
N ALA A 296 -1.08 16.92 5.63
CA ALA A 296 -2.43 16.86 5.05
C ALA A 296 -2.75 15.50 4.40
N HIS A 297 -1.74 14.83 3.81
CA HIS A 297 -1.92 13.50 3.21
C HIS A 297 -2.28 12.43 4.26
N ASN A 298 -1.73 12.50 5.49
CA ASN A 298 -2.12 11.60 6.57
C ASN A 298 -3.49 11.95 7.14
N HIS A 299 -3.90 13.21 7.09
CA HIS A 299 -5.27 13.58 7.43
C HIS A 299 -6.28 13.01 6.42
N GLN A 300 -5.92 12.89 5.12
CA GLN A 300 -6.72 12.18 4.11
C GLN A 300 -6.80 10.69 4.43
N ASN A 301 -5.67 10.05 4.75
CA ASN A 301 -5.62 8.63 5.15
C ASN A 301 -6.48 8.38 6.40
N ALA A 302 -6.40 9.25 7.40
CA ALA A 302 -7.23 9.22 8.60
C ALA A 302 -8.72 9.36 8.28
N SER A 303 -9.08 10.24 7.33
CA SER A 303 -10.47 10.41 6.89
C SER A 303 -11.00 9.17 6.18
N ALA A 304 -10.18 8.48 5.40
CA ALA A 304 -10.56 7.22 4.76
C ALA A 304 -10.75 6.10 5.80
N ALA A 305 -9.83 5.97 6.75
CA ALA A 305 -9.95 5.00 7.83
C ALA A 305 -11.18 5.30 8.72
N TYR A 306 -11.38 6.56 9.08
CA TYR A 306 -12.59 7.01 9.80
C TYR A 306 -13.86 6.59 9.07
N ALA A 307 -13.95 6.84 7.76
CA ALA A 307 -15.10 6.49 6.95
C ALA A 307 -15.42 4.97 6.99
N VAL A 308 -14.38 4.14 6.92
CA VAL A 308 -14.50 2.67 7.05
C VAL A 308 -15.09 2.28 8.41
N LEU A 309 -14.55 2.83 9.50
CA LEU A 309 -15.04 2.51 10.85
C LEU A 309 -16.49 3.00 11.06
N ARG A 310 -16.85 4.14 10.46
CA ARG A 310 -18.24 4.63 10.45
C ARG A 310 -19.17 3.73 9.66
N ALA A 311 -18.72 3.16 8.53
CA ALA A 311 -19.47 2.15 7.79
C ALA A 311 -19.71 0.87 8.61
N LEU A 312 -18.79 0.55 9.52
CA LEU A 312 -18.92 -0.54 10.50
C LEU A 312 -19.68 -0.14 11.77
N ASN A 313 -20.32 1.03 11.82
CA ASN A 313 -21.08 1.57 12.93
C ASN A 313 -20.26 1.83 14.23
N VAL A 314 -18.95 2.05 14.12
CA VAL A 314 -18.12 2.47 15.27
C VAL A 314 -18.41 3.94 15.59
N ALA A 315 -18.56 4.27 16.87
CA ALA A 315 -18.86 5.63 17.31
C ALA A 315 -17.69 6.59 17.05
N PRO A 316 -17.94 7.85 16.64
CA PRO A 316 -16.88 8.84 16.37
C PRO A 316 -15.87 9.03 17.50
N ARG A 317 -16.32 8.96 18.75
CA ARG A 317 -15.46 9.11 19.95
C ARG A 317 -14.43 7.98 20.05
N VAL A 318 -14.83 6.73 19.81
CA VAL A 318 -13.91 5.59 19.83
C VAL A 318 -12.86 5.71 18.72
N ILE A 319 -13.28 6.19 17.54
CA ILE A 319 -12.36 6.43 16.42
C ILE A 319 -11.37 7.54 16.78
N GLU A 320 -11.82 8.65 17.41
CA GLU A 320 -10.94 9.73 17.85
C GLU A 320 -9.89 9.24 18.86
N GLU A 321 -10.29 8.43 19.85
CA GLU A 321 -9.37 7.80 20.81
C GLU A 321 -8.31 6.97 20.11
N GLY A 322 -8.70 6.17 19.11
CA GLY A 322 -7.78 5.37 18.29
C GLY A 322 -6.87 6.20 17.37
N LEU A 323 -7.37 7.28 16.77
CA LEU A 323 -6.54 8.19 15.99
C LEU A 323 -5.42 8.80 16.83
N ARG A 324 -5.72 9.21 18.07
CA ARG A 324 -4.75 9.79 19.00
C ARG A 324 -3.69 8.79 19.47
N SER A 325 -4.01 7.51 19.57
CA SER A 325 -3.09 6.44 19.99
C SER A 325 -2.29 5.83 18.85
N PHE A 326 -2.56 6.21 17.59
CA PHE A 326 -1.84 5.65 16.44
C PHE A 326 -0.41 6.21 16.36
N ALA A 327 0.58 5.32 16.47
CA ALA A 327 2.00 5.68 16.45
C ALA A 327 2.59 5.94 15.05
N GLY A 328 1.81 5.75 13.98
CA GLY A 328 2.31 5.76 12.60
C GLY A 328 2.90 4.43 12.17
N LEU A 329 3.43 4.39 10.95
CA LEU A 329 4.13 3.22 10.41
C LEU A 329 5.64 3.45 10.35
N PRO A 330 6.47 2.41 10.56
CA PRO A 330 7.89 2.49 10.30
C PRO A 330 8.18 3.00 8.88
N HIS A 331 9.18 3.84 8.73
CA HIS A 331 9.65 4.40 7.47
C HIS A 331 8.61 5.21 6.67
N ARG A 332 7.55 5.73 7.34
CA ARG A 332 6.52 6.58 6.74
C ARG A 332 6.28 7.81 7.60
N SER A 333 6.92 8.90 7.25
CA SER A 333 6.94 10.14 8.05
C SER A 333 7.20 9.86 9.54
N GLN A 334 7.97 8.81 9.81
CA GLN A 334 8.25 8.29 11.15
C GLN A 334 9.17 9.25 11.90
N MET A 335 8.70 9.79 13.02
CA MET A 335 9.56 10.56 13.92
C MET A 335 10.55 9.62 14.60
N ILE A 336 11.86 9.80 14.33
CA ILE A 336 12.94 9.01 14.93
C ILE A 336 13.39 9.59 16.27
N GLY A 337 13.34 10.90 16.39
CA GLY A 337 13.71 11.62 17.59
C GLY A 337 14.15 13.04 17.31
N GLU A 338 14.64 13.68 18.38
CA GLU A 338 15.18 15.04 18.36
C GLU A 338 16.55 15.06 19.00
N ILE A 339 17.47 15.81 18.40
CA ILE A 339 18.82 16.05 18.90
C ILE A 339 19.08 17.55 18.83
N SER A 340 19.38 18.20 19.96
CA SER A 340 19.67 19.65 20.06
C SER A 340 18.61 20.53 19.37
N GLY A 341 17.33 20.18 19.46
CA GLY A 341 16.24 20.91 18.84
C GLY A 341 16.03 20.62 17.33
N VAL A 342 16.80 19.69 16.75
CA VAL A 342 16.64 19.24 15.34
C VAL A 342 15.87 17.93 15.35
N ARG A 343 14.75 17.88 14.63
CA ARG A 343 13.92 16.69 14.49
C ARG A 343 14.41 15.81 13.34
N PHE A 344 14.36 14.49 13.50
CA PHE A 344 14.72 13.51 12.48
C PHE A 344 13.48 12.71 12.07
N VAL A 345 13.17 12.74 10.78
CA VAL A 345 11.98 12.08 10.22
C VAL A 345 12.38 11.12 9.11
N ASN A 346 11.94 9.88 9.25
CA ASN A 346 12.20 8.79 8.30
C ASN A 346 10.96 8.55 7.42
N ASP A 347 11.05 8.93 6.16
CA ASP A 347 10.08 8.57 5.12
C ASP A 347 10.76 7.83 3.96
N SER A 348 11.56 6.81 4.30
CA SER A 348 12.26 5.98 3.30
C SER A 348 11.31 5.34 2.29
N LYS A 349 10.03 5.20 2.63
CA LYS A 349 8.97 4.70 1.74
C LYS A 349 8.56 5.70 0.64
N ALA A 350 8.96 6.95 0.70
CA ALA A 350 8.76 7.93 -0.36
C ALA A 350 9.64 7.60 -1.59
N THR A 351 9.36 6.46 -2.24
CA THR A 351 10.13 5.89 -3.36
C THR A 351 9.73 6.44 -4.73
N ASN A 352 8.86 7.43 -4.77
CA ASN A 352 8.46 8.17 -5.96
C ASN A 352 8.29 9.65 -5.67
N VAL A 353 8.22 10.45 -6.72
CA VAL A 353 8.18 11.92 -6.67
C VAL A 353 6.92 12.42 -5.94
N ASP A 354 5.75 11.83 -6.20
CA ASP A 354 4.50 12.25 -5.56
C ASP A 354 4.52 12.01 -4.04
N ALA A 355 5.07 10.88 -3.59
CA ALA A 355 5.24 10.59 -2.16
C ALA A 355 6.22 11.58 -1.51
N ALA A 356 7.35 11.86 -2.17
CA ALA A 356 8.32 12.83 -1.67
C ALA A 356 7.75 14.26 -1.63
N LEU A 357 6.98 14.68 -2.64
CA LEU A 357 6.26 15.96 -2.64
C LEU A 357 5.36 16.10 -1.41
N LYS A 358 4.62 15.07 -1.07
CA LYS A 358 3.74 15.04 0.12
C LYS A 358 4.53 15.11 1.42
N ALA A 359 5.66 14.40 1.49
CA ALA A 359 6.54 14.42 2.66
C ALA A 359 7.18 15.81 2.85
N LEU A 360 7.70 16.43 1.79
CA LEU A 360 8.25 17.77 1.83
C LEU A 360 7.21 18.83 2.21
N SER A 361 5.97 18.68 1.73
CA SER A 361 4.87 19.60 2.06
C SER A 361 4.33 19.46 3.50
N ALA A 362 4.78 18.45 4.24
CA ALA A 362 4.33 18.20 5.63
C ALA A 362 5.17 18.95 6.68
N PHE A 363 6.32 19.49 6.30
CA PHE A 363 7.26 20.14 7.21
C PHE A 363 7.79 21.44 6.59
N ASP A 364 8.32 22.31 7.45
CA ASP A 364 9.07 23.53 7.08
C ASP A 364 10.52 23.41 7.53
N ASN A 365 11.41 24.21 6.94
CA ASN A 365 12.84 24.28 7.27
C ASN A 365 13.54 22.92 7.18
N ILE A 366 13.42 22.27 6.02
CA ILE A 366 13.84 20.90 5.80
C ILE A 366 15.32 20.83 5.37
N ARG A 367 16.12 19.99 6.04
CA ARG A 367 17.38 19.41 5.57
C ARG A 367 17.03 18.07 4.89
N TRP A 368 16.95 18.06 3.58
CA TRP A 368 16.36 16.97 2.82
C TRP A 368 17.39 15.93 2.38
N ILE A 369 17.26 14.67 2.81
CA ILE A 369 18.05 13.55 2.30
C ILE A 369 17.25 12.84 1.21
N CYS A 370 17.81 12.81 -0.02
CA CYS A 370 17.14 12.27 -1.22
C CYS A 370 18.09 11.49 -2.12
N GLY A 371 17.55 10.81 -3.14
CA GLY A 371 18.33 10.06 -4.13
C GLY A 371 18.12 8.55 -4.07
N GLY A 372 18.75 7.86 -5.03
CA GLY A 372 18.57 6.44 -5.34
C GLY A 372 18.26 6.24 -6.82
N LEU A 373 17.66 5.09 -7.19
CA LEU A 373 17.22 4.83 -8.56
C LEU A 373 15.97 5.65 -8.89
N GLN A 374 16.15 6.63 -9.75
CA GLN A 374 15.07 7.48 -10.23
C GLN A 374 14.10 6.71 -11.13
N LYS A 375 12.80 6.94 -10.96
CA LYS A 375 11.76 6.45 -11.86
C LYS A 375 11.56 7.41 -13.03
N GLU A 376 10.89 6.95 -14.10
CA GLU A 376 10.51 7.80 -15.23
C GLU A 376 9.71 9.04 -14.80
N GLY A 377 9.88 10.16 -15.51
CA GLY A 377 9.13 11.40 -15.27
C GLY A 377 9.93 12.54 -14.64
N GLY A 378 11.20 12.31 -14.22
CA GLY A 378 12.06 13.35 -13.65
C GLY A 378 11.59 13.89 -12.30
N LEU A 379 12.21 14.99 -11.83
CA LEU A 379 11.97 15.58 -10.50
C LEU A 379 11.18 16.91 -10.54
N SER A 380 10.79 17.38 -11.70
CA SER A 380 10.16 18.72 -11.88
C SER A 380 8.88 18.89 -11.06
N ALA A 381 8.14 17.81 -10.79
CA ALA A 381 6.93 17.87 -9.97
C ALA A 381 7.21 18.18 -8.48
N LEU A 382 8.46 18.13 -8.01
CA LEU A 382 8.84 18.53 -6.65
C LEU A 382 8.94 20.06 -6.47
N GLN A 383 9.02 20.83 -7.57
CA GLN A 383 9.22 22.28 -7.56
C GLN A 383 8.32 23.02 -6.55
N PRO A 384 7.01 22.70 -6.42
CA PRO A 384 6.13 23.43 -5.49
C PRO A 384 6.53 23.29 -4.01
N ALA A 385 7.26 22.22 -3.63
CA ALA A 385 7.67 21.94 -2.25
C ALA A 385 9.13 22.31 -1.96
N LEU A 386 9.93 22.66 -2.97
CA LEU A 386 11.34 23.03 -2.77
C LEU A 386 11.50 24.30 -1.92
N GLY A 387 10.49 25.17 -1.86
CA GLY A 387 10.48 26.35 -0.98
C GLY A 387 10.54 26.01 0.53
N HIS A 388 10.22 24.79 0.92
CA HIS A 388 10.35 24.32 2.31
C HIS A 388 11.76 23.75 2.62
N VAL A 389 12.58 23.52 1.58
CA VAL A 389 13.90 22.87 1.68
C VAL A 389 15.00 23.92 1.81
N GLN A 390 15.78 23.84 2.87
CA GLN A 390 16.96 24.69 3.10
C GLN A 390 18.16 24.18 2.30
N LYS A 391 18.36 22.86 2.24
CA LYS A 391 19.42 22.20 1.49
C LYS A 391 19.08 20.73 1.27
N ALA A 392 19.46 20.17 0.12
CA ALA A 392 19.35 18.75 -0.20
C ALA A 392 20.70 18.04 -0.06
N TYR A 393 20.68 16.83 0.52
CA TYR A 393 21.83 15.94 0.70
C TYR A 393 21.57 14.69 -0.11
N VAL A 394 22.30 14.54 -1.23
CA VAL A 394 21.95 13.55 -2.25
C VAL A 394 22.78 12.27 -2.07
N ILE A 395 22.10 11.13 -1.98
CA ILE A 395 22.68 9.80 -1.84
C ILE A 395 22.45 8.95 -3.10
N GLY A 396 23.16 7.83 -3.20
CA GLY A 396 22.98 6.90 -4.31
C GLY A 396 24.11 6.94 -5.34
N ARG A 397 24.08 5.97 -6.25
CA ARG A 397 25.11 5.84 -7.32
C ARG A 397 25.04 6.98 -8.34
N GLU A 398 23.86 7.50 -8.59
CA GLU A 398 23.61 8.57 -9.56
C GLU A 398 23.36 9.93 -8.88
N ALA A 399 23.92 10.13 -7.69
CA ALA A 399 23.66 11.32 -6.86
C ALA A 399 23.98 12.64 -7.57
N GLU A 400 25.03 12.72 -8.40
CA GLU A 400 25.36 13.92 -9.18
C GLU A 400 24.27 14.24 -10.22
N ALA A 401 23.84 13.24 -10.98
CA ALA A 401 22.79 13.41 -12.00
C ALA A 401 21.43 13.74 -11.36
N PHE A 402 21.17 13.24 -10.16
CA PHE A 402 19.98 13.56 -9.39
C PHE A 402 20.01 15.01 -8.89
N ALA A 403 21.17 15.45 -8.31
CA ALA A 403 21.36 16.80 -7.82
C ALA A 403 21.21 17.87 -8.92
N MET A 404 21.70 17.60 -10.13
CA MET A 404 21.56 18.53 -11.28
C MET A 404 20.14 18.81 -11.72
N GLN A 405 19.16 17.99 -11.30
CA GLN A 405 17.73 18.18 -11.62
C GLN A 405 16.97 19.00 -10.56
N LEU A 406 17.61 19.31 -9.44
CA LEU A 406 17.01 20.03 -8.31
C LEU A 406 17.33 21.51 -8.35
N ASP A 407 16.31 22.35 -8.22
CA ASP A 407 16.45 23.80 -8.09
C ASP A 407 16.50 24.22 -6.61
N VAL A 408 17.49 23.67 -5.89
CA VAL A 408 17.79 23.95 -4.48
C VAL A 408 19.28 23.68 -4.23
N ASP A 409 19.86 24.30 -3.20
CA ASP A 409 21.25 24.01 -2.81
C ASP A 409 21.42 22.53 -2.49
N CYS A 410 22.38 21.87 -3.14
CA CYS A 410 22.62 20.44 -3.05
C CYS A 410 24.04 20.12 -2.59
N GLU A 411 24.15 19.08 -1.78
CA GLU A 411 25.43 18.46 -1.42
C GLU A 411 25.40 16.97 -1.79
N VAL A 412 26.33 16.55 -2.65
CA VAL A 412 26.45 15.14 -3.06
C VAL A 412 27.20 14.38 -1.98
N CYS A 413 26.48 13.57 -1.23
CA CYS A 413 27.00 12.79 -0.08
C CYS A 413 27.29 11.33 -0.43
N THR A 414 26.66 10.79 -1.47
CA THR A 414 26.71 9.39 -1.94
C THR A 414 26.23 8.34 -0.93
N THR A 415 26.51 8.46 0.36
CA THR A 415 26.13 7.50 1.41
C THR A 415 25.20 8.10 2.45
N MET A 416 24.39 7.27 3.11
CA MET A 416 23.50 7.69 4.19
C MET A 416 24.25 8.30 5.36
N GLN A 417 25.38 7.69 5.76
CA GLN A 417 26.19 8.19 6.85
C GLN A 417 26.70 9.61 6.60
N ALA A 418 27.23 9.88 5.39
CA ALA A 418 27.72 11.22 5.04
C ALA A 418 26.57 12.22 5.01
N ALA A 419 25.42 11.86 4.43
CA ALA A 419 24.25 12.72 4.34
C ALA A 419 23.68 13.09 5.72
N VAL A 420 23.52 12.13 6.63
CA VAL A 420 23.02 12.38 8.00
C VAL A 420 23.98 13.29 8.78
N ARG A 421 25.28 13.05 8.70
CA ARG A 421 26.29 13.88 9.37
C ARG A 421 26.33 15.31 8.83
N ALA A 422 26.34 15.46 7.50
CA ALA A 422 26.35 16.78 6.85
C ALA A 422 25.05 17.56 7.14
N ALA A 423 23.92 16.90 7.05
CA ALA A 423 22.62 17.51 7.34
C ALA A 423 22.55 18.00 8.80
N TYR A 424 22.95 17.17 9.76
CA TYR A 424 22.96 17.55 11.18
C TYR A 424 23.96 18.67 11.50
N ALA A 425 25.18 18.58 10.99
CA ALA A 425 26.22 19.58 11.24
C ALA A 425 25.85 21.00 10.75
N GLN A 426 24.98 21.08 9.74
CA GLN A 426 24.51 22.34 9.16
C GLN A 426 23.11 22.75 9.64
N SER A 427 22.46 21.92 10.49
CA SER A 427 21.11 22.20 11.01
C SER A 427 21.12 23.21 12.14
N GLN A 428 20.00 23.91 12.28
CA GLN A 428 19.68 24.80 13.39
C GLN A 428 18.52 24.24 14.23
N PRO A 429 18.41 24.58 15.54
CA PRO A 429 17.25 24.20 16.33
C PRO A 429 15.93 24.64 15.66
N GLY A 430 14.95 23.75 15.60
CA GLY A 430 13.66 23.95 14.93
C GLY A 430 13.61 23.39 13.50
N GLU A 431 14.75 23.04 12.89
CA GLU A 431 14.80 22.40 11.57
C GLU A 431 14.47 20.90 11.63
N VAL A 432 14.19 20.33 10.47
CA VAL A 432 13.88 18.91 10.29
C VAL A 432 14.86 18.26 9.32
N VAL A 433 15.58 17.23 9.75
CA VAL A 433 16.31 16.33 8.86
C VAL A 433 15.33 15.26 8.38
N LEU A 434 14.94 15.33 7.11
CA LEU A 434 13.93 14.47 6.50
C LEU A 434 14.57 13.55 5.46
N LEU A 435 14.48 12.23 5.68
CA LEU A 435 14.72 11.25 4.63
C LEU A 435 13.42 11.06 3.82
N ALA A 436 13.37 11.57 2.60
CA ALA A 436 12.27 11.38 1.64
C ALA A 436 12.86 11.21 0.23
N PRO A 437 13.28 10.01 -0.14
CA PRO A 437 14.24 9.79 -1.24
C PRO A 437 13.79 10.20 -2.64
N ALA A 438 12.48 10.24 -2.94
CA ALA A 438 11.91 10.43 -4.27
C ALA A 438 12.33 9.36 -5.32
N ALA A 439 13.02 8.31 -4.88
CA ALA A 439 13.65 7.28 -5.70
C ALA A 439 13.64 5.91 -5.01
N ALA A 440 13.70 4.84 -5.80
CA ALA A 440 13.85 3.47 -5.28
C ALA A 440 15.22 3.28 -4.63
N SER A 441 15.35 2.28 -3.74
CA SER A 441 16.54 2.04 -2.93
C SER A 441 17.55 1.05 -3.55
N PHE A 442 17.19 0.36 -4.62
CA PHE A 442 17.87 -0.85 -5.14
C PHE A 442 19.27 -0.63 -5.70
N ASP A 443 19.77 0.61 -5.74
CA ASP A 443 21.15 0.92 -6.09
C ASP A 443 22.14 0.70 -4.93
N GLN A 444 21.66 0.84 -3.67
CA GLN A 444 22.49 0.73 -2.47
C GLN A 444 21.91 -0.22 -1.41
N TYR A 445 20.60 -0.54 -1.45
CA TYR A 445 19.89 -1.33 -0.43
C TYR A 445 18.95 -2.35 -1.08
N ASP A 446 18.75 -3.48 -0.43
CA ASP A 446 17.84 -4.53 -0.90
C ASP A 446 16.35 -4.11 -0.82
N SER A 447 16.03 -3.15 0.03
CA SER A 447 14.67 -2.63 0.21
C SER A 447 14.65 -1.20 0.76
N PHE A 448 13.49 -0.55 0.73
CA PHE A 448 13.33 0.76 1.37
C PHE A 448 13.37 0.65 2.91
N GLU A 449 12.99 -0.49 3.46
CA GLU A 449 13.07 -0.80 4.89
C GLU A 449 14.54 -0.75 5.32
N THR A 450 15.44 -1.48 4.62
CA THR A 450 16.87 -1.49 4.92
C THR A 450 17.49 -0.10 4.83
N ARG A 451 17.09 0.70 3.83
CA ARG A 451 17.50 2.12 3.73
C ARG A 451 17.01 2.94 4.92
N GLY A 452 15.78 2.73 5.36
CA GLY A 452 15.22 3.42 6.50
C GLY A 452 15.84 3.00 7.84
N GLU A 453 16.23 1.73 7.97
CA GLU A 453 16.94 1.21 9.14
C GLU A 453 18.37 1.80 9.24
N ASP A 454 19.06 1.92 8.10
CA ASP A 454 20.37 2.60 8.07
C ASP A 454 20.23 4.07 8.50
N PHE A 455 19.22 4.79 8.02
CA PHE A 455 18.97 6.17 8.49
C PHE A 455 18.77 6.21 10.01
N ILE A 456 17.98 5.31 10.60
CA ILE A 456 17.77 5.22 12.05
C ILE A 456 19.08 4.95 12.78
N ALA A 457 19.90 4.02 12.26
CA ALA A 457 21.20 3.68 12.84
C ALA A 457 22.17 4.88 12.80
N GLN A 458 22.23 5.62 11.69
CA GLN A 458 23.07 6.81 11.56
C GLN A 458 22.62 7.95 12.50
N VAL A 459 21.30 8.15 12.68
CA VAL A 459 20.76 9.11 13.66
C VAL A 459 21.10 8.69 15.09
N ALA A 460 21.00 7.41 15.42
CA ALA A 460 21.40 6.91 16.74
C ALA A 460 22.89 7.12 17.02
N ALA A 461 23.75 6.97 16.01
CA ALA A 461 25.20 7.20 16.13
C ALA A 461 25.54 8.68 16.43
N LEU A 462 24.72 9.65 15.99
CA LEU A 462 24.89 11.07 16.34
C LEU A 462 24.68 11.35 17.84
N LYS A 463 23.86 10.54 18.54
CA LYS A 463 23.60 10.72 19.98
C LYS A 463 24.73 10.19 20.84
N ALA A 464 25.59 9.34 20.28
CA ALA A 464 26.69 8.72 21.00
C ALA A 464 28.00 9.54 20.91
N THR A 465 28.04 10.57 20.07
CA THR A 465 29.15 11.53 19.90
C THR A 465 28.83 12.86 20.57
#